data_46b557c272f990fd9dea270224c437af
#
_entry.id   46b557c272f990fd9dea270224c437af
#
_cell.length_a   1.000
_cell.length_b   1.000
_cell.length_c   1.000
_cell.angle_alpha   90.00
_cell.angle_beta   90.00
_cell.angle_gamma   90.00
#
_symmetry.space_group_name_H-M   'P 1'
#
loop_
_entity.id
_entity.type
_entity.pdbx_description
1 polymer ?
#
loop_
_entity_poly.entity_id
_entity_poly.type
_entity_poly.pdbx_seq_one_letter_code
_entity_poly.pdbx_strand_id
1 'polypeptide(L)'
;MRRFDKTFLVLKKLNESEDYVSGQALGEMLGISRAGVLRHIEKLRKMGYVIDSESRKGHRLLGGEVYSAYSVELSMRHFLPVTYLEETSSTNDVAKRLDGRAGVVIAAKQTAGRGRKSRSFSSDEGGVYLSAWFTPAYFENRSLAPKEAVKSVLFAGLAVCRMLDSFGIKGELKWPNDVLVGGRKLTGILSEMVASTEEIDRIVVGIGTNVDNDPGLNTAVSLSELKGMRIDRSEVAAKISDALVDICQEFFREGFEPLRREYLSRSCTVGREVLVEDGKDKYEARALDVDEDGFLVVERAGERERVVVGDVTVRAK
;
A
#
# COMPACT_ATOMS: atom_id res chain seq x y z
N MET A 1 -8.38 -17.77 -5.16
CA MET A 1 -8.20 -18.65 -6.34
C MET A 1 -6.74 -18.89 -6.74
N ARG A 2 -5.77 -17.96 -6.47
CA ARG A 2 -4.34 -18.14 -6.83
C ARG A 2 -3.53 -19.09 -5.93
N ARG A 3 -4.00 -19.45 -4.76
CA ARG A 3 -3.29 -20.40 -3.84
C ARG A 3 -2.89 -21.72 -4.50
N PHE A 4 -3.46 -22.05 -5.68
CA PHE A 4 -3.21 -23.25 -6.47
C PHE A 4 -2.67 -22.95 -7.89
N ASP A 5 -2.24 -21.68 -8.18
CA ASP A 5 -1.62 -21.40 -9.46
C ASP A 5 -0.24 -22.07 -9.52
N LYS A 6 -0.14 -23.08 -10.36
CA LYS A 6 1.08 -23.87 -10.53
C LYS A 6 2.25 -23.03 -11.00
N THR A 7 2.02 -21.95 -11.75
CA THR A 7 3.07 -21.01 -12.18
C THR A 7 3.68 -20.31 -10.98
N PHE A 8 2.84 -19.80 -10.07
CA PHE A 8 3.30 -19.19 -8.83
C PHE A 8 4.08 -20.19 -7.95
N LEU A 9 3.60 -21.43 -7.82
CA LEU A 9 4.28 -22.46 -7.03
C LEU A 9 5.65 -22.83 -7.63
N VAL A 10 5.78 -22.88 -8.96
CA VAL A 10 7.09 -23.05 -9.63
C VAL A 10 8.00 -21.89 -9.27
N LEU A 11 7.54 -20.64 -9.44
CA LEU A 11 8.33 -19.45 -9.13
C LEU A 11 8.78 -19.44 -7.66
N LYS A 12 7.83 -19.72 -6.74
CA LYS A 12 8.11 -19.80 -5.30
C LYS A 12 9.20 -20.82 -5.00
N LYS A 13 9.10 -22.02 -5.57
CA LYS A 13 10.11 -23.08 -5.35
C LYS A 13 11.47 -22.71 -5.89
N LEU A 14 11.53 -22.04 -7.05
CA LEU A 14 12.79 -21.56 -7.61
C LEU A 14 13.38 -20.41 -6.76
N ASN A 15 12.54 -19.54 -6.22
CA ASN A 15 12.97 -18.42 -5.36
C ASN A 15 13.51 -18.90 -3.99
N GLU A 16 12.95 -19.99 -3.46
CA GLU A 16 13.41 -20.61 -2.21
C GLU A 16 14.70 -21.44 -2.36
N SER A 17 15.18 -21.63 -3.59
CA SER A 17 16.31 -22.49 -3.89
C SER A 17 17.50 -21.68 -4.39
N GLU A 18 18.64 -21.83 -3.73
CA GLU A 18 19.89 -21.18 -4.16
C GLU A 18 20.52 -21.83 -5.39
N ASP A 19 20.13 -23.07 -5.70
CA ASP A 19 20.67 -23.87 -6.80
C ASP A 19 19.56 -24.34 -7.75
N TYR A 20 19.93 -25.12 -8.77
CA TYR A 20 19.00 -25.65 -9.75
C TYR A 20 17.99 -26.61 -9.14
N VAL A 21 16.72 -26.45 -9.49
CA VAL A 21 15.65 -27.38 -9.14
C VAL A 21 15.32 -28.23 -10.36
N SER A 22 15.38 -29.55 -10.23
CA SER A 22 15.12 -30.45 -11.36
C SER A 22 13.66 -30.35 -11.83
N GLY A 23 13.45 -30.41 -13.15
CA GLY A 23 12.10 -30.45 -13.71
C GLY A 23 11.28 -31.67 -13.24
N GLN A 24 11.94 -32.75 -12.78
CA GLN A 24 11.30 -33.89 -12.16
C GLN A 24 10.75 -33.52 -10.77
N ALA A 25 11.58 -32.93 -9.91
CA ALA A 25 11.17 -32.52 -8.57
C ALA A 25 10.02 -31.50 -8.61
N LEU A 26 10.07 -30.51 -9.53
CA LEU A 26 8.98 -29.59 -9.77
C LEU A 26 7.71 -30.30 -10.25
N GLY A 27 7.85 -31.27 -11.15
CA GLY A 27 6.72 -32.06 -11.67
C GLY A 27 6.06 -32.90 -10.56
N GLU A 28 6.84 -33.58 -9.74
CA GLU A 28 6.37 -34.38 -8.60
C GLU A 28 5.64 -33.49 -7.58
N MET A 29 6.25 -32.37 -7.18
CA MET A 29 5.64 -31.42 -6.25
C MET A 29 4.27 -30.91 -6.73
N LEU A 30 4.10 -30.68 -8.04
CA LEU A 30 2.90 -30.08 -8.63
C LEU A 30 1.91 -31.09 -9.22
N GLY A 31 2.27 -32.38 -9.26
CA GLY A 31 1.47 -33.41 -9.90
C GLY A 31 1.31 -33.17 -11.42
N ILE A 32 2.41 -32.79 -12.12
CA ILE A 32 2.44 -32.53 -13.58
C ILE A 32 3.67 -33.14 -14.24
N SER A 33 3.60 -33.34 -15.56
CA SER A 33 4.72 -33.81 -16.36
C SER A 33 5.84 -32.77 -16.46
N ARG A 34 7.05 -33.19 -16.83
CA ARG A 34 8.18 -32.29 -17.16
C ARG A 34 7.82 -31.28 -18.25
N ALA A 35 7.04 -31.70 -19.26
CA ALA A 35 6.54 -30.77 -20.29
C ALA A 35 5.56 -29.74 -19.70
N GLY A 36 4.79 -30.11 -18.68
CA GLY A 36 3.98 -29.19 -17.89
C GLY A 36 4.82 -28.15 -17.14
N VAL A 37 5.91 -28.58 -16.50
CA VAL A 37 6.85 -27.68 -15.82
C VAL A 37 7.44 -26.67 -16.80
N LEU A 38 7.92 -27.13 -17.98
CA LEU A 38 8.50 -26.26 -19.00
C LEU A 38 7.52 -25.14 -19.43
N ARG A 39 6.23 -25.47 -19.59
CA ARG A 39 5.22 -24.44 -19.93
C ARG A 39 5.10 -23.36 -18.85
N HIS A 40 5.21 -23.71 -17.57
CA HIS A 40 5.22 -22.73 -16.48
C HIS A 40 6.51 -21.91 -16.47
N ILE A 41 7.68 -22.54 -16.72
CA ILE A 41 8.95 -21.81 -16.88
C ILE A 41 8.89 -20.80 -18.03
N GLU A 42 8.40 -21.22 -19.20
CA GLU A 42 8.24 -20.32 -20.35
C GLU A 42 7.27 -19.17 -20.07
N LYS A 43 6.17 -19.45 -19.34
CA LYS A 43 5.24 -18.40 -18.91
C LYS A 43 5.94 -17.38 -18.01
N LEU A 44 6.74 -17.84 -17.04
CA LEU A 44 7.51 -16.96 -16.17
C LEU A 44 8.54 -16.12 -16.93
N ARG A 45 9.26 -16.74 -17.88
CA ARG A 45 10.19 -16.00 -18.76
C ARG A 45 9.48 -14.92 -19.58
N LYS A 46 8.31 -15.22 -20.13
CA LYS A 46 7.48 -14.24 -20.84
C LYS A 46 7.01 -13.08 -19.94
N MET A 47 6.89 -13.32 -18.65
CA MET A 47 6.58 -12.28 -17.65
C MET A 47 7.82 -11.44 -17.27
N GLY A 48 9.03 -11.81 -17.74
CA GLY A 48 10.27 -11.07 -17.49
C GLY A 48 11.17 -11.68 -16.41
N TYR A 49 10.80 -12.82 -15.82
CA TYR A 49 11.70 -13.52 -14.88
C TYR A 49 12.89 -14.14 -15.62
N VAL A 50 14.08 -13.92 -15.09
CA VAL A 50 15.32 -14.48 -15.64
C VAL A 50 15.52 -15.86 -15.04
N ILE A 51 15.20 -16.89 -15.79
CA ILE A 51 15.33 -18.30 -15.37
C ILE A 51 16.32 -19.00 -16.27
N ASP A 52 17.41 -19.46 -15.67
CA ASP A 52 18.38 -20.33 -16.34
C ASP A 52 17.91 -21.77 -16.36
N SER A 53 18.36 -22.54 -17.37
CA SER A 53 18.02 -23.96 -17.52
C SER A 53 19.19 -24.73 -18.08
N GLU A 54 19.71 -25.66 -17.27
CA GLU A 54 20.77 -26.54 -17.65
C GLU A 54 20.31 -28.00 -17.81
N SER A 55 20.78 -28.63 -18.87
CA SER A 55 20.49 -30.06 -19.07
C SER A 55 21.01 -30.90 -17.89
N ARG A 56 20.14 -31.79 -17.40
CA ARG A 56 20.40 -32.70 -16.23
C ARG A 56 20.44 -32.00 -14.88
N LYS A 57 20.53 -30.67 -14.77
CA LYS A 57 20.47 -29.95 -13.48
C LYS A 57 19.04 -29.45 -13.21
N GLY A 58 18.42 -28.79 -14.16
CA GLY A 58 17.08 -28.25 -14.01
C GLY A 58 17.00 -26.76 -14.29
N HIS A 59 16.27 -26.03 -13.45
CA HIS A 59 15.97 -24.61 -13.60
C HIS A 59 16.38 -23.84 -12.35
N ARG A 60 16.91 -22.62 -12.52
CA ARG A 60 17.31 -21.71 -11.43
C ARG A 60 16.85 -20.30 -11.74
N LEU A 61 16.23 -19.64 -10.78
CA LEU A 61 15.89 -18.22 -10.87
C LEU A 61 17.16 -17.39 -10.65
N LEU A 62 17.50 -16.55 -11.64
CA LEU A 62 18.64 -15.64 -11.55
C LEU A 62 18.21 -14.23 -11.13
N GLY A 63 16.91 -13.92 -11.13
CA GLY A 63 16.36 -12.61 -10.83
C GLY A 63 15.29 -12.19 -11.84
N GLY A 64 15.16 -10.89 -12.03
CA GLY A 64 14.17 -10.22 -12.86
C GLY A 64 13.35 -9.27 -11.99
N GLU A 65 13.52 -7.97 -12.19
CA GLU A 65 12.70 -6.94 -11.51
C GLU A 65 11.32 -6.87 -12.18
N VAL A 66 10.47 -7.83 -11.87
CA VAL A 66 9.13 -7.95 -12.45
C VAL A 66 8.10 -7.40 -11.46
N TYR A 67 7.52 -6.24 -11.76
CA TYR A 67 6.39 -5.74 -10.99
C TYR A 67 5.13 -6.52 -11.36
N SER A 68 4.76 -7.47 -10.53
CA SER A 68 3.66 -8.39 -10.79
C SER A 68 2.99 -8.86 -9.49
N ALA A 69 1.81 -9.46 -9.62
CA ALA A 69 1.16 -10.08 -8.47
C ALA A 69 2.03 -11.17 -7.81
N TYR A 70 2.76 -11.95 -8.61
CA TYR A 70 3.61 -13.02 -8.09
C TYR A 70 4.80 -12.48 -7.30
N SER A 71 5.47 -11.44 -7.81
CA SER A 71 6.61 -10.83 -7.11
C SER A 71 6.18 -10.21 -5.79
N VAL A 72 5.03 -9.51 -5.77
CA VAL A 72 4.48 -8.96 -4.52
C VAL A 72 4.11 -10.07 -3.54
N GLU A 73 3.38 -11.12 -3.99
CA GLU A 73 3.00 -12.25 -3.13
C GLU A 73 4.22 -13.01 -2.59
N LEU A 74 5.33 -13.12 -3.35
CA LEU A 74 6.58 -13.73 -2.87
C LEU A 74 7.28 -12.92 -1.79
N SER A 75 7.19 -11.60 -1.89
CA SER A 75 7.86 -10.67 -0.96
C SER A 75 7.04 -10.42 0.30
N MET A 76 5.75 -10.80 0.34
CA MET A 76 4.87 -10.61 1.49
C MET A 76 5.07 -11.68 2.56
N ARG A 77 5.05 -11.26 3.82
CA ARG A 77 4.99 -12.13 5.01
C ARG A 77 3.56 -12.62 5.28
N HIS A 78 2.59 -11.72 5.14
CA HIS A 78 1.17 -12.03 5.30
C HIS A 78 0.56 -12.45 3.97
N PHE A 79 -0.21 -13.53 3.98
CA PHE A 79 -0.88 -13.96 2.77
C PHE A 79 -2.12 -13.11 2.49
N LEU A 80 -2.02 -12.24 1.49
CA LEU A 80 -3.15 -11.57 0.85
C LEU A 80 -3.11 -11.87 -0.65
N PRO A 81 -4.24 -12.22 -1.29
CA PRO A 81 -4.29 -12.38 -2.74
C PRO A 81 -4.02 -11.04 -3.42
N VAL A 82 -3.07 -11.03 -4.36
CA VAL A 82 -2.73 -9.85 -5.13
C VAL A 82 -3.32 -9.93 -6.53
N THR A 83 -3.97 -8.87 -6.99
CA THR A 83 -4.41 -8.68 -8.37
C THR A 83 -3.54 -7.60 -9.02
N TYR A 84 -2.85 -7.95 -10.11
CA TYR A 84 -2.06 -7.01 -10.91
C TYR A 84 -2.81 -6.61 -12.17
N LEU A 85 -2.73 -5.33 -12.51
CA LEU A 85 -3.26 -4.74 -13.73
C LEU A 85 -2.15 -3.89 -14.38
N GLU A 86 -2.01 -4.03 -15.69
CA GLU A 86 -1.10 -3.17 -16.48
C GLU A 86 -1.59 -1.73 -16.43
N GLU A 87 -2.88 -1.52 -16.69
CA GLU A 87 -3.54 -0.23 -16.63
C GLU A 87 -4.96 -0.39 -16.05
N THR A 88 -5.40 0.61 -15.29
CA THR A 88 -6.79 0.72 -14.84
C THR A 88 -7.17 2.18 -14.65
N SER A 89 -8.46 2.49 -14.57
CA SER A 89 -8.91 3.82 -14.17
C SER A 89 -8.50 4.14 -12.73
N SER A 90 -8.75 3.20 -11.80
CA SER A 90 -8.38 3.32 -10.39
C SER A 90 -8.34 1.94 -9.73
N THR A 91 -7.29 1.65 -8.98
CA THR A 91 -7.16 0.43 -8.19
C THR A 91 -8.24 0.33 -7.10
N ASN A 92 -8.71 1.46 -6.54
CA ASN A 92 -9.82 1.48 -5.59
C ASN A 92 -11.11 0.96 -6.22
N ASP A 93 -11.43 1.36 -7.46
CA ASP A 93 -12.66 0.91 -8.12
C ASP A 93 -12.65 -0.59 -8.43
N VAL A 94 -11.47 -1.14 -8.70
CA VAL A 94 -11.30 -2.59 -8.86
C VAL A 94 -11.44 -3.29 -7.51
N ALA A 95 -10.76 -2.79 -6.45
CA ALA A 95 -10.79 -3.38 -5.11
C ALA A 95 -12.20 -3.42 -4.50
N LYS A 96 -13.05 -2.42 -4.81
CA LYS A 96 -14.46 -2.40 -4.36
C LYS A 96 -15.30 -3.56 -4.88
N ARG A 97 -14.90 -4.18 -6.01
CA ARG A 97 -15.70 -5.18 -6.73
C ARG A 97 -15.15 -6.60 -6.63
N LEU A 98 -13.94 -6.78 -6.09
CA LEU A 98 -13.34 -8.10 -5.96
C LEU A 98 -14.00 -8.90 -4.85
N ASP A 99 -14.19 -10.20 -5.10
CA ASP A 99 -14.68 -11.13 -4.10
C ASP A 99 -13.60 -11.50 -3.08
N GLY A 100 -14.03 -11.94 -1.90
CA GLY A 100 -13.17 -12.45 -0.84
C GLY A 100 -13.20 -11.59 0.43
N ARG A 101 -12.41 -11.99 1.43
CA ARG A 101 -12.38 -11.34 2.74
C ARG A 101 -11.40 -10.17 2.81
N ALA A 102 -10.30 -10.25 2.07
CA ALA A 102 -9.27 -9.23 1.97
C ALA A 102 -8.42 -9.47 0.73
N GLY A 103 -7.67 -8.47 0.30
CA GLY A 103 -6.71 -8.60 -0.79
C GLY A 103 -6.07 -7.26 -1.15
N VAL A 104 -5.23 -7.32 -2.18
CA VAL A 104 -4.49 -6.18 -2.70
C VAL A 104 -4.68 -6.10 -4.21
N VAL A 105 -4.96 -4.91 -4.71
CA VAL A 105 -4.90 -4.58 -6.14
C VAL A 105 -3.71 -3.67 -6.35
N ILE A 106 -2.88 -3.99 -7.32
CA ILE A 106 -1.79 -3.13 -7.78
C ILE A 106 -1.94 -2.87 -9.28
N ALA A 107 -1.51 -1.70 -9.71
CA ALA A 107 -1.46 -1.35 -11.12
C ALA A 107 -0.11 -0.73 -11.49
N ALA A 108 0.36 -0.98 -12.74
CA ALA A 108 1.53 -0.30 -13.26
C ALA A 108 1.23 1.18 -13.54
N LYS A 109 -0.03 1.50 -13.92
CA LYS A 109 -0.51 2.84 -14.24
C LYS A 109 -1.98 3.00 -13.94
N GLN A 110 -2.40 4.24 -13.59
CA GLN A 110 -3.82 4.60 -13.49
C GLN A 110 -4.14 5.77 -14.41
N THR A 111 -5.25 5.66 -15.17
CA THR A 111 -5.71 6.73 -16.09
C THR A 111 -6.59 7.78 -15.42
N ALA A 112 -7.14 7.46 -14.25
CA ALA A 112 -8.00 8.35 -13.46
C ALA A 112 -7.69 8.20 -11.96
N GLY A 113 -6.39 8.29 -11.58
CA GLY A 113 -5.96 8.30 -10.19
C GLY A 113 -6.61 9.44 -9.40
N ARG A 114 -7.18 9.13 -8.23
CA ARG A 114 -7.95 10.08 -7.42
C ARG A 114 -7.26 10.39 -6.10
N GLY A 115 -7.29 11.67 -5.74
CA GLY A 115 -7.06 12.16 -4.40
C GLY A 115 -8.38 12.62 -3.75
N ARG A 116 -8.29 13.20 -2.56
CA ARG A 116 -9.44 13.78 -1.86
C ARG A 116 -10.02 14.98 -2.62
N LYS A 117 -11.32 15.27 -2.39
CA LYS A 117 -12.05 16.42 -3.00
C LYS A 117 -11.90 16.46 -4.54
N SER A 118 -11.99 15.30 -5.19
CA SER A 118 -11.90 15.16 -6.66
C SER A 118 -10.60 15.66 -7.28
N ARG A 119 -9.52 15.80 -6.50
CA ARG A 119 -8.19 16.09 -7.04
C ARG A 119 -7.67 14.85 -7.78
N SER A 120 -6.94 15.05 -8.86
CA SER A 120 -6.22 13.99 -9.53
C SER A 120 -4.94 13.61 -8.78
N PHE A 121 -4.55 12.35 -8.86
CA PHE A 121 -3.26 11.86 -8.44
C PHE A 121 -2.54 11.30 -9.67
N SER A 122 -1.40 11.91 -10.07
CA SER A 122 -0.61 11.41 -11.20
C SER A 122 -0.15 9.99 -10.89
N SER A 123 -0.41 9.09 -11.84
CA SER A 123 -0.20 7.66 -11.64
C SER A 123 0.46 7.04 -12.88
N ASP A 124 1.55 7.66 -13.34
CA ASP A 124 2.37 7.19 -14.44
C ASP A 124 3.22 5.99 -14.02
N GLU A 125 3.78 5.27 -15.01
CA GLU A 125 4.65 4.13 -14.74
C GLU A 125 5.81 4.47 -13.80
N GLY A 126 6.21 3.51 -12.97
CA GLY A 126 7.31 3.66 -12.01
C GLY A 126 6.84 3.86 -10.57
N GLY A 127 5.60 4.30 -10.34
CA GLY A 127 5.00 4.35 -9.00
C GLY A 127 4.47 3.01 -8.52
N VAL A 128 4.08 2.96 -7.25
CA VAL A 128 3.28 1.90 -6.64
C VAL A 128 1.89 2.44 -6.39
N TYR A 129 0.92 1.96 -7.15
CA TYR A 129 -0.50 2.27 -7.02
C TYR A 129 -1.20 1.05 -6.49
N LEU A 130 -1.46 1.07 -5.19
CA LEU A 130 -1.95 -0.06 -4.42
C LEU A 130 -3.28 0.29 -3.78
N SER A 131 -4.25 -0.64 -3.83
CA SER A 131 -5.45 -0.60 -2.99
C SER A 131 -5.57 -1.89 -2.19
N ALA A 132 -5.41 -1.79 -0.88
CA ALA A 132 -5.73 -2.88 0.03
C ALA A 132 -7.21 -2.80 0.42
N TRP A 133 -7.87 -3.93 0.52
CA TRP A 133 -9.27 -4.00 0.96
C TRP A 133 -9.48 -5.09 1.97
N PHE A 134 -10.36 -4.79 2.93
CA PHE A 134 -10.68 -5.67 4.04
C PHE A 134 -12.19 -5.64 4.31
N THR A 135 -12.76 -6.82 4.60
CA THR A 135 -14.13 -6.96 5.06
C THR A 135 -14.15 -7.30 6.56
N PRO A 136 -15.27 -7.11 7.28
CA PRO A 136 -15.40 -7.57 8.66
C PRO A 136 -15.02 -9.04 8.86
N ALA A 137 -15.32 -9.89 7.87
CA ALA A 137 -15.01 -11.32 7.89
C ALA A 137 -13.48 -11.63 7.88
N TYR A 138 -12.63 -10.71 7.49
CA TYR A 138 -11.18 -10.85 7.61
C TYR A 138 -10.73 -10.73 9.07
N PHE A 139 -11.43 -9.91 9.86
CA PHE A 139 -11.15 -9.64 11.26
C PHE A 139 -12.16 -10.40 12.19
N GLU A 140 -12.45 -11.67 11.91
CA GLU A 140 -13.31 -12.50 12.74
C GLU A 140 -14.74 -11.94 12.90
N ASN A 141 -15.26 -11.29 11.86
CA ASN A 141 -16.57 -10.62 11.83
C ASN A 141 -16.73 -9.50 12.88
N ARG A 142 -15.65 -8.85 13.27
CA ARG A 142 -15.74 -7.63 14.09
C ARG A 142 -16.41 -6.53 13.28
N SER A 143 -17.47 -5.95 13.83
CA SER A 143 -18.14 -4.81 13.22
C SER A 143 -17.18 -3.63 13.09
N LEU A 144 -17.15 -3.04 11.91
CA LEU A 144 -16.38 -1.82 11.63
C LEU A 144 -17.37 -0.65 11.65
N ALA A 145 -17.29 0.19 12.67
CA ALA A 145 -18.11 1.39 12.71
C ALA A 145 -17.63 2.41 11.66
N PRO A 146 -18.52 3.23 11.06
CA PRO A 146 -18.14 4.23 10.06
C PRO A 146 -17.04 5.19 10.51
N LYS A 147 -16.97 5.51 11.81
CA LYS A 147 -15.91 6.33 12.38
C LYS A 147 -14.51 5.71 12.28
N GLU A 148 -14.41 4.40 12.19
CA GLU A 148 -13.12 3.69 12.08
C GLU A 148 -12.52 3.77 10.69
N ALA A 149 -13.32 4.12 9.68
CA ALA A 149 -12.81 4.39 8.35
C ALA A 149 -11.87 5.62 8.31
N VAL A 150 -12.06 6.60 9.19
CA VAL A 150 -11.16 7.74 9.33
C VAL A 150 -9.77 7.23 9.76
N LYS A 151 -9.72 6.30 10.72
CA LYS A 151 -8.47 5.71 11.21
C LYS A 151 -7.73 4.93 10.14
N SER A 152 -8.44 4.34 9.16
CA SER A 152 -7.80 3.58 8.07
C SER A 152 -6.83 4.41 7.23
N VAL A 153 -7.09 5.72 7.07
CA VAL A 153 -6.17 6.65 6.41
C VAL A 153 -4.90 6.83 7.24
N LEU A 154 -5.05 6.98 8.57
CA LEU A 154 -3.91 7.13 9.48
C LEU A 154 -3.07 5.84 9.52
N PHE A 155 -3.74 4.67 9.53
CA PHE A 155 -3.08 3.36 9.46
C PHE A 155 -2.27 3.20 8.18
N ALA A 156 -2.80 3.63 7.05
CA ALA A 156 -2.06 3.61 5.79
C ALA A 156 -0.84 4.54 5.82
N GLY A 157 -0.97 5.71 6.42
CA GLY A 157 0.16 6.62 6.63
C GLY A 157 1.26 5.97 7.48
N LEU A 158 0.88 5.33 8.59
CA LEU A 158 1.81 4.58 9.44
C LEU A 158 2.45 3.41 8.68
N ALA A 159 1.67 2.65 7.89
CA ALA A 159 2.20 1.53 7.10
C ALA A 159 3.27 1.99 6.10
N VAL A 160 3.04 3.13 5.43
CA VAL A 160 4.05 3.74 4.54
C VAL A 160 5.27 4.18 5.34
N CYS A 161 5.11 4.79 6.52
CA CYS A 161 6.24 5.17 7.36
C CYS A 161 7.05 3.95 7.84
N ARG A 162 6.40 2.87 8.27
CA ARG A 162 7.08 1.62 8.66
C ARG A 162 7.82 0.98 7.46
N MET A 163 7.24 1.05 6.26
CA MET A 163 7.95 0.67 5.03
C MET A 163 9.19 1.55 4.81
N LEU A 164 9.08 2.87 4.94
CA LEU A 164 10.20 3.80 4.79
C LEU A 164 11.33 3.54 5.79
N ASP A 165 10.99 3.24 7.05
CA ASP A 165 11.98 2.87 8.08
C ASP A 165 12.84 1.68 7.63
N SER A 166 12.25 0.70 6.94
CA SER A 166 12.99 -0.47 6.42
C SER A 166 14.01 -0.12 5.33
N PHE A 167 13.86 1.05 4.70
CA PHE A 167 14.82 1.62 3.75
C PHE A 167 15.76 2.66 4.41
N GLY A 168 15.66 2.87 5.72
CA GLY A 168 16.43 3.88 6.45
C GLY A 168 16.01 5.33 6.14
N ILE A 169 14.76 5.53 5.72
CA ILE A 169 14.20 6.83 5.37
C ILE A 169 13.17 7.24 6.44
N LYS A 170 13.30 8.45 6.97
CA LYS A 170 12.34 8.99 7.93
C LYS A 170 11.16 9.61 7.19
N GLY A 171 9.98 8.99 7.30
CA GLY A 171 8.71 9.54 6.82
C GLY A 171 8.05 10.46 7.84
N GLU A 172 7.37 11.49 7.36
CA GLU A 172 6.60 12.47 8.14
C GLU A 172 5.13 12.41 7.72
N LEU A 173 4.22 12.37 8.70
CA LEU A 173 2.79 12.28 8.47
C LEU A 173 2.16 13.67 8.44
N LYS A 174 1.65 14.06 7.28
CA LYS A 174 0.84 15.26 7.12
C LYS A 174 -0.64 14.88 7.14
N TRP A 175 -1.32 15.28 8.22
CA TRP A 175 -2.76 15.01 8.35
C TRP A 175 -3.55 15.64 7.21
N PRO A 176 -4.55 14.95 6.67
CA PRO A 176 -4.99 13.62 7.09
C PRO A 176 -4.34 12.46 6.30
N ASN A 177 -3.76 12.68 5.13
CA ASN A 177 -3.62 11.63 4.12
C ASN A 177 -2.34 11.67 3.29
N ASP A 178 -1.34 12.45 3.67
CA ASP A 178 -0.09 12.54 2.95
C ASP A 178 1.10 12.04 3.79
N VAL A 179 2.04 11.36 3.15
CA VAL A 179 3.35 11.06 3.72
C VAL A 179 4.39 11.88 2.99
N LEU A 180 5.20 12.60 3.76
CA LEU A 180 6.27 13.46 3.27
C LEU A 180 7.64 12.90 3.64
N VAL A 181 8.65 13.28 2.87
CA VAL A 181 10.06 13.11 3.22
C VAL A 181 10.79 14.42 2.94
N GLY A 182 11.39 15.01 3.96
CA GLY A 182 12.03 16.31 3.83
C GLY A 182 11.10 17.41 3.33
N GLY A 183 9.85 17.41 3.79
CA GLY A 183 8.81 18.36 3.40
C GLY A 183 8.21 18.14 2.01
N ARG A 184 8.69 17.16 1.22
CA ARG A 184 8.18 16.84 -0.12
C ARG A 184 7.28 15.61 -0.07
N LYS A 185 6.19 15.63 -0.82
CA LYS A 185 5.19 14.54 -0.85
C LYS A 185 5.75 13.31 -1.55
N LEU A 186 5.76 12.18 -0.84
CA LEU A 186 6.08 10.87 -1.37
C LEU A 186 4.81 10.07 -1.69
N THR A 187 3.83 10.11 -0.77
CA THR A 187 2.63 9.27 -0.85
C THR A 187 1.36 10.08 -0.63
N GLY A 188 0.32 9.76 -1.39
CA GLY A 188 -1.06 10.17 -1.15
C GLY A 188 -1.95 8.97 -0.85
N ILE A 189 -2.87 9.13 0.11
CA ILE A 189 -3.76 8.08 0.59
C ILE A 189 -5.21 8.47 0.36
N LEU A 190 -6.03 7.52 -0.08
CA LEU A 190 -7.48 7.69 -0.24
C LEU A 190 -8.22 6.46 0.27
N SER A 191 -8.87 6.58 1.41
CA SER A 191 -9.75 5.53 1.93
C SER A 191 -11.19 5.76 1.48
N GLU A 192 -11.83 4.71 1.05
CA GLU A 192 -13.23 4.67 0.63
C GLU A 192 -13.92 3.47 1.29
N MET A 193 -15.21 3.62 1.59
CA MET A 193 -16.03 2.55 2.16
C MET A 193 -17.05 2.08 1.15
N VAL A 194 -17.34 0.78 1.18
CA VAL A 194 -18.57 0.20 0.65
C VAL A 194 -19.40 -0.16 1.87
N ALA A 195 -20.60 0.39 1.97
CA ALA A 195 -21.48 0.18 3.10
C ALA A 195 -22.91 -0.12 2.60
N SER A 196 -23.60 -1.02 3.27
CA SER A 196 -25.06 -1.15 3.27
C SER A 196 -25.66 -0.18 4.29
N THR A 197 -26.97 -0.24 4.52
CA THR A 197 -27.71 0.79 5.28
C THR A 197 -27.19 1.05 6.70
N GLU A 198 -26.53 0.11 7.37
CA GLU A 198 -26.08 0.28 8.76
C GLU A 198 -24.66 -0.27 9.04
N GLU A 199 -24.07 -1.05 8.13
CA GLU A 199 -22.79 -1.71 8.34
C GLU A 199 -21.83 -1.45 7.20
N ILE A 200 -20.54 -1.43 7.53
CA ILE A 200 -19.47 -1.37 6.54
C ILE A 200 -19.24 -2.78 5.99
N ASP A 201 -19.53 -2.97 4.70
CA ASP A 201 -19.25 -4.23 4.01
C ASP A 201 -17.75 -4.38 3.71
N ARG A 202 -17.08 -3.23 3.45
CA ARG A 202 -15.68 -3.22 3.04
C ARG A 202 -15.05 -1.84 3.23
N ILE A 203 -13.80 -1.82 3.71
CA ILE A 203 -12.91 -0.66 3.64
C ILE A 203 -11.91 -0.91 2.52
N VAL A 204 -11.71 0.09 1.66
CA VAL A 204 -10.72 0.11 0.59
C VAL A 204 -9.76 1.25 0.83
N VAL A 205 -8.48 0.95 0.97
CA VAL A 205 -7.43 1.94 1.25
C VAL A 205 -6.50 2.02 0.05
N GLY A 206 -6.64 3.08 -0.73
CA GLY A 206 -5.76 3.40 -1.86
C GLY A 206 -4.52 4.15 -1.39
N ILE A 207 -3.37 3.70 -1.84
CA ILE A 207 -2.04 4.24 -1.51
C ILE A 207 -1.30 4.44 -2.82
N GLY A 208 -1.04 5.70 -3.17
CA GLY A 208 -0.20 6.06 -4.32
C GLY A 208 1.16 6.55 -3.81
N THR A 209 2.22 5.79 -4.08
CA THR A 209 3.59 6.11 -3.66
C THR A 209 4.48 6.31 -4.87
N ASN A 210 5.21 7.42 -4.89
CA ASN A 210 6.23 7.66 -5.91
C ASN A 210 7.46 6.79 -5.60
N VAL A 211 7.83 5.91 -6.54
CA VAL A 211 8.98 5.00 -6.36
C VAL A 211 10.07 5.32 -7.38
N ASP A 212 9.89 4.95 -8.65
CA ASP A 212 10.83 5.23 -9.74
C ASP A 212 10.28 6.24 -10.75
N ASN A 213 9.04 6.70 -10.58
CA ASN A 213 8.44 7.73 -11.42
C ASN A 213 8.97 9.12 -11.06
N ASP A 214 8.97 10.01 -12.05
CA ASP A 214 9.11 11.45 -11.82
C ASP A 214 7.73 12.02 -11.45
N PRO A 215 7.54 12.56 -10.23
CA PRO A 215 6.27 13.15 -9.84
C PRO A 215 5.95 14.48 -10.55
N GLY A 216 6.89 15.06 -11.32
CA GLY A 216 6.71 16.28 -12.11
C GLY A 216 6.50 17.56 -11.29
N LEU A 217 6.70 17.50 -9.97
CA LEU A 217 6.46 18.62 -9.05
C LEU A 217 7.62 18.77 -8.05
N ASN A 218 8.17 19.97 -7.91
CA ASN A 218 9.20 20.26 -6.91
C ASN A 218 8.76 20.01 -5.46
N THR A 219 7.46 19.95 -5.21
CA THR A 219 6.86 19.64 -3.90
C THR A 219 6.67 18.15 -3.65
N ALA A 220 7.06 17.30 -4.60
CA ALA A 220 6.99 15.85 -4.49
C ALA A 220 8.38 15.22 -4.66
N VAL A 221 8.50 13.95 -4.27
CA VAL A 221 9.75 13.19 -4.30
C VAL A 221 9.44 11.72 -4.56
N SER A 222 10.37 10.98 -5.15
CA SER A 222 10.30 9.52 -5.29
C SER A 222 11.35 8.81 -4.44
N LEU A 223 11.14 7.51 -4.19
CA LEU A 223 12.08 6.70 -3.40
C LEU A 223 13.43 6.56 -4.10
N SER A 224 13.45 6.37 -5.42
CA SER A 224 14.69 6.27 -6.20
C SER A 224 15.50 7.57 -6.17
N GLU A 225 14.83 8.73 -6.21
CA GLU A 225 15.49 10.02 -6.01
C GLU A 225 16.16 10.10 -4.63
N LEU A 226 15.47 9.70 -3.57
CA LEU A 226 15.98 9.71 -2.19
C LEU A 226 17.17 8.77 -1.98
N LYS A 227 17.16 7.62 -2.67
CA LYS A 227 18.18 6.57 -2.51
C LYS A 227 19.30 6.67 -3.53
N GLY A 228 19.14 7.44 -4.61
CA GLY A 228 20.08 7.52 -5.73
C GLY A 228 20.18 6.23 -6.55
N MET A 229 19.18 5.33 -6.44
CA MET A 229 19.12 4.05 -7.15
C MET A 229 17.68 3.59 -7.34
N ARG A 230 17.45 2.70 -8.31
CA ARG A 230 16.13 2.06 -8.50
C ARG A 230 15.75 1.24 -7.28
N ILE A 231 14.46 1.23 -6.99
CA ILE A 231 13.86 0.49 -5.87
C ILE A 231 12.85 -0.52 -6.42
N ASP A 232 12.91 -1.75 -5.94
CA ASP A 232 11.94 -2.78 -6.34
C ASP A 232 10.53 -2.42 -5.86
N ARG A 233 9.65 -2.12 -6.83
CA ARG A 233 8.25 -1.79 -6.57
C ARG A 233 7.48 -2.92 -5.92
N SER A 234 7.86 -4.17 -6.21
CA SER A 234 7.21 -5.35 -5.59
C SER A 234 7.54 -5.43 -4.11
N GLU A 235 8.77 -5.13 -3.73
CA GLU A 235 9.18 -5.06 -2.32
C GLU A 235 8.46 -3.93 -1.59
N VAL A 236 8.34 -2.74 -2.21
CA VAL A 236 7.60 -1.61 -1.63
C VAL A 236 6.13 -1.96 -1.41
N ALA A 237 5.47 -2.53 -2.43
CA ALA A 237 4.06 -2.92 -2.34
C ALA A 237 3.84 -4.01 -1.27
N ALA A 238 4.73 -5.00 -1.19
CA ALA A 238 4.68 -6.06 -0.20
C ALA A 238 4.84 -5.51 1.23
N LYS A 239 5.85 -4.67 1.47
CA LYS A 239 6.11 -4.07 2.79
C LYS A 239 4.96 -3.17 3.27
N ILE A 240 4.36 -2.38 2.37
CA ILE A 240 3.16 -1.59 2.71
C ILE A 240 1.99 -2.51 3.08
N SER A 241 1.77 -3.58 2.31
CA SER A 241 0.69 -4.54 2.55
C SER A 241 0.86 -5.27 3.88
N ASP A 242 2.08 -5.74 4.17
CA ASP A 242 2.41 -6.38 5.44
C ASP A 242 2.22 -5.44 6.63
N ALA A 243 2.73 -4.21 6.52
CA ALA A 243 2.58 -3.21 7.58
C ALA A 243 1.11 -2.84 7.84
N LEU A 244 0.27 -2.80 6.81
CA LEU A 244 -1.18 -2.60 6.98
C LEU A 244 -1.82 -3.72 7.79
N VAL A 245 -1.47 -4.98 7.50
CA VAL A 245 -1.97 -6.14 8.24
C VAL A 245 -1.50 -6.09 9.69
N ASP A 246 -0.20 -5.85 9.92
CA ASP A 246 0.36 -5.71 11.27
C ASP A 246 -0.36 -4.63 12.09
N ILE A 247 -0.57 -3.45 11.50
CA ILE A 247 -1.28 -2.33 12.14
C ILE A 247 -2.73 -2.69 12.47
N CYS A 248 -3.43 -3.34 11.55
CA CYS A 248 -4.79 -3.79 11.81
C CYS A 248 -4.83 -4.81 12.96
N GLN A 249 -3.90 -5.76 13.02
CA GLN A 249 -3.80 -6.74 14.10
C GLN A 249 -3.46 -6.06 15.45
N GLU A 250 -2.54 -5.09 15.43
CA GLU A 250 -2.19 -4.27 16.60
C GLU A 250 -3.41 -3.49 17.11
N PHE A 251 -4.14 -2.83 16.20
CA PHE A 251 -5.37 -2.10 16.54
C PHE A 251 -6.42 -3.00 17.20
N PHE A 252 -6.66 -4.19 16.67
CA PHE A 252 -7.65 -5.10 17.25
C PHE A 252 -7.20 -5.73 18.57
N ARG A 253 -5.91 -5.82 18.83
CA ARG A 253 -5.35 -6.36 20.06
C ARG A 253 -5.22 -5.31 21.17
N GLU A 254 -4.75 -4.10 20.82
CA GLU A 254 -4.31 -3.10 21.79
C GLU A 254 -5.11 -1.78 21.72
N GLY A 255 -6.02 -1.68 20.75
CA GLY A 255 -6.75 -0.44 20.50
C GLY A 255 -5.95 0.60 19.70
N PHE A 256 -6.51 1.80 19.59
CA PHE A 256 -5.93 2.86 18.75
C PHE A 256 -4.77 3.60 19.44
N GLU A 257 -4.74 3.68 20.75
CA GLU A 257 -3.82 4.58 21.47
C GLU A 257 -2.32 4.32 21.21
N PRO A 258 -1.80 3.09 21.10
CA PRO A 258 -0.41 2.86 20.71
C PRO A 258 -0.10 3.41 19.31
N LEU A 259 -0.98 3.16 18.33
CA LEU A 259 -0.86 3.64 16.95
C LEU A 259 -0.98 5.16 16.86
N ARG A 260 -1.88 5.75 17.66
CA ARG A 260 -2.02 7.21 17.79
C ARG A 260 -0.73 7.86 18.28
N ARG A 261 -0.10 7.30 19.30
CA ARG A 261 1.20 7.80 19.80
C ARG A 261 2.29 7.71 18.73
N GLU A 262 2.37 6.61 18.01
CA GLU A 262 3.28 6.48 16.88
C GLU A 262 2.99 7.53 15.81
N TYR A 263 1.71 7.72 15.44
CA TYR A 263 1.30 8.73 14.46
C TYR A 263 1.73 10.15 14.89
N LEU A 264 1.46 10.52 16.12
CA LEU A 264 1.84 11.83 16.69
C LEU A 264 3.35 12.05 16.67
N SER A 265 4.14 11.03 16.98
CA SER A 265 5.60 11.12 16.96
C SER A 265 6.19 11.38 15.56
N ARG A 266 5.43 11.04 14.50
CA ARG A 266 5.79 11.24 13.09
C ARG A 266 5.08 12.41 12.45
N SER A 267 4.13 13.06 13.16
CA SER A 267 3.32 14.12 12.59
C SER A 267 4.13 15.38 12.31
N CYS A 268 4.05 15.90 11.08
CA CYS A 268 4.54 17.21 10.73
C CYS A 268 3.45 18.29 10.77
N THR A 269 2.22 17.92 11.17
CA THR A 269 1.06 18.82 11.28
C THR A 269 0.86 19.30 12.70
N VAL A 270 0.88 18.37 13.68
CA VAL A 270 0.65 18.69 15.09
C VAL A 270 1.78 19.58 15.63
N GLY A 271 1.41 20.58 16.44
CA GLY A 271 2.30 21.60 16.98
C GLY A 271 2.59 22.77 16.01
N ARG A 272 1.96 22.81 14.83
CA ARG A 272 2.19 23.84 13.81
C ARG A 272 0.98 24.77 13.66
N GLU A 273 1.27 25.97 13.17
CA GLU A 273 0.25 26.83 12.59
C GLU A 273 -0.19 26.26 11.25
N VAL A 274 -1.49 26.15 11.06
CA VAL A 274 -2.11 25.52 9.90
C VAL A 274 -3.19 26.41 9.32
N LEU A 275 -3.39 26.29 8.02
CA LEU A 275 -4.55 26.82 7.33
C LEU A 275 -5.53 25.67 7.11
N VAL A 276 -6.67 25.72 7.75
CA VAL A 276 -7.74 24.72 7.63
C VAL A 276 -8.69 25.17 6.54
N GLU A 277 -9.00 24.28 5.60
CA GLU A 277 -10.03 24.46 4.56
C GLU A 277 -11.14 23.43 4.81
N ASP A 278 -12.20 23.84 5.50
CA ASP A 278 -13.35 23.01 5.82
C ASP A 278 -14.56 23.42 4.97
N GLY A 279 -14.77 22.71 3.89
CA GLY A 279 -15.86 22.99 2.96
C GLY A 279 -15.83 24.41 2.38
N LYS A 280 -16.59 25.33 2.97
CA LYS A 280 -16.67 26.74 2.55
C LYS A 280 -15.75 27.66 3.35
N ASP A 281 -15.34 27.23 4.54
CA ASP A 281 -14.57 28.05 5.44
C ASP A 281 -13.07 27.82 5.27
N LYS A 282 -12.32 28.89 5.35
CA LYS A 282 -10.87 28.90 5.35
C LYS A 282 -10.37 29.74 6.51
N TYR A 283 -9.68 29.13 7.46
CA TYR A 283 -9.24 29.82 8.66
C TYR A 283 -7.87 29.32 9.16
N GLU A 284 -7.22 30.17 9.92
CA GLU A 284 -5.95 29.86 10.58
C GLU A 284 -6.20 29.29 11.96
N ALA A 285 -5.41 28.27 12.32
CA ALA A 285 -5.50 27.66 13.62
C ALA A 285 -4.15 26.99 13.98
N ARG A 286 -3.96 26.68 15.24
CA ARG A 286 -2.84 25.88 15.71
C ARG A 286 -3.26 24.42 15.87
N ALA A 287 -2.61 23.52 15.16
CA ALA A 287 -2.85 22.08 15.31
C ALA A 287 -2.30 21.59 16.65
N LEU A 288 -3.17 21.05 17.50
CA LEU A 288 -2.82 20.62 18.85
C LEU A 288 -2.60 19.12 18.96
N ASP A 289 -3.47 18.31 18.33
CA ASP A 289 -3.51 16.87 18.53
C ASP A 289 -4.25 16.17 17.39
N VAL A 290 -4.17 14.84 17.35
CA VAL A 290 -5.10 13.97 16.64
C VAL A 290 -5.83 13.17 17.72
N ASP A 291 -7.15 13.25 17.78
CA ASP A 291 -7.93 12.64 18.85
C ASP A 291 -8.10 11.10 18.71
N GLU A 292 -8.84 10.52 19.65
CA GLU A 292 -9.12 9.08 19.74
C GLU A 292 -9.93 8.53 18.54
N ASP A 293 -10.63 9.40 17.80
CA ASP A 293 -11.36 9.04 16.57
C ASP A 293 -10.53 9.30 15.30
N GLY A 294 -9.33 9.89 15.42
CA GLY A 294 -8.42 10.19 14.31
C GLY A 294 -8.63 11.57 13.69
N PHE A 295 -9.45 12.43 14.29
CA PHE A 295 -9.67 13.79 13.82
C PHE A 295 -8.59 14.75 14.34
N LEU A 296 -8.26 15.76 13.56
CA LEU A 296 -7.35 16.81 13.98
C LEU A 296 -8.05 17.74 14.97
N VAL A 297 -7.41 17.99 16.10
CA VAL A 297 -7.82 18.98 17.08
C VAL A 297 -7.01 20.25 16.86
N VAL A 298 -7.68 21.37 16.67
CA VAL A 298 -7.05 22.68 16.47
C VAL A 298 -7.48 23.65 17.55
N GLU A 299 -6.67 24.67 17.78
CA GLU A 299 -7.01 25.84 18.57
C GLU A 299 -7.23 27.03 17.65
N ARG A 300 -8.42 27.62 17.73
CA ARG A 300 -8.82 28.83 17.01
C ARG A 300 -9.39 29.85 17.97
N ALA A 301 -8.83 31.04 18.00
CA ALA A 301 -9.28 32.12 18.90
C ALA A 301 -9.36 31.71 20.40
N GLY A 302 -8.51 30.80 20.85
CA GLY A 302 -8.48 30.28 22.23
C GLY A 302 -9.47 29.13 22.51
N GLU A 303 -10.24 28.72 21.52
CA GLU A 303 -11.16 27.59 21.63
C GLU A 303 -10.63 26.36 20.89
N ARG A 304 -10.91 25.16 21.44
CA ARG A 304 -10.55 23.90 20.80
C ARG A 304 -11.67 23.42 19.91
N GLU A 305 -11.34 23.15 18.65
CA GLU A 305 -12.26 22.66 17.64
C GLU A 305 -11.77 21.36 17.03
N ARG A 306 -12.69 20.49 16.64
CA ARG A 306 -12.42 19.23 15.92
C ARG A 306 -12.60 19.44 14.43
N VAL A 307 -11.58 19.18 13.63
CA VAL A 307 -11.66 19.19 12.16
C VAL A 307 -12.11 17.82 11.68
N VAL A 308 -13.42 17.67 11.40
CA VAL A 308 -14.02 16.40 10.98
C VAL A 308 -13.84 16.17 9.48
N VAL A 309 -13.98 17.25 8.68
CA VAL A 309 -13.81 17.24 7.23
C VAL A 309 -12.95 18.45 6.86
N GLY A 310 -11.83 18.23 6.21
CA GLY A 310 -11.02 19.38 5.79
C GLY A 310 -9.69 18.98 5.19
N ASP A 311 -9.08 19.89 4.47
CA ASP A 311 -7.67 19.84 4.10
C ASP A 311 -6.91 20.81 5.00
N VAL A 312 -5.70 20.43 5.33
CA VAL A 312 -4.82 21.23 6.19
C VAL A 312 -3.54 21.53 5.44
N THR A 313 -3.19 22.81 5.37
CA THR A 313 -1.91 23.27 4.85
C THR A 313 -1.06 23.77 6.02
N VAL A 314 0.08 23.16 6.23
CA VAL A 314 1.06 23.61 7.23
C VAL A 314 1.74 24.87 6.68
N ARG A 315 1.77 25.95 7.46
CA ARG A 315 2.51 27.17 7.08
C ARG A 315 4.00 26.92 7.08
N ALA A 316 4.68 27.38 6.03
CA ALA A 316 6.12 27.54 6.08
C ALA A 316 6.47 28.55 7.18
N LYS A 317 7.51 28.26 7.96
CA LYS A 317 8.07 29.23 8.90
C LYS A 317 8.82 30.31 8.15
#